data_2cc0856f65040eedbf7ed03ab15f11ba
#
_entry.id   2cc0856f65040eedbf7ed03ab15f11ba
#
_cell.length_a   1.000
_cell.length_b   1.000
_cell.length_c   1.000
_cell.angle_alpha   90.00
_cell.angle_beta   90.00
_cell.angle_gamma   90.00
#
_symmetry.space_group_name_H-M   'P 1'
#
loop_
_entity.id
_entity.type
_entity.pdbx_description
1 polymer ?
#
loop_
_entity_poly.entity_id
_entity_poly.type
_entity_poly.pdbx_seq_one_letter_code
_entity_poly.pdbx_strand_id
1 'polypeptide(L)'
;MKYYIEEVDPAEWRNVATSKARVDIFNILDSLGYEKITVGCKELSGDYSGVKRKAKELAYIMNNTKVWKQATAHLKAGDVLVVQYPPHFWLRLRSILVGLRKRGVRLVAVVHDMDSIRWNNRNKVFKNYFSIEDRFALPFFNKIIIHNSYMKDLMKAIGYKPNKLVSLGVFDYLWEKDDNAIPAEERIHKDAPVVIAGNLSPGKATYLY
;
A
#
# COMPACT_ATOMS: atom_id res chain seq x y z
N MET A 1 -10.59 -7.30 18.86
CA MET A 1 -9.64 -8.18 18.17
C MET A 1 -8.77 -7.35 17.22
N LYS A 2 -7.73 -7.93 16.61
CA LYS A 2 -6.82 -7.25 15.68
C LYS A 2 -6.85 -7.98 14.35
N TYR A 3 -7.03 -7.23 13.27
CA TYR A 3 -7.19 -7.77 11.92
C TYR A 3 -6.30 -7.04 10.93
N TYR A 4 -5.96 -7.69 9.83
CA TYR A 4 -5.38 -7.05 8.65
C TYR A 4 -6.07 -7.54 7.37
N ILE A 5 -6.04 -6.71 6.33
CA ILE A 5 -6.57 -7.08 5.03
C ILE A 5 -5.44 -7.57 4.13
N GLU A 6 -5.66 -8.75 3.54
CA GLU A 6 -4.87 -9.28 2.45
C GLU A 6 -5.73 -9.29 1.18
N GLU A 7 -5.31 -8.52 0.19
CA GLU A 7 -5.88 -8.60 -1.15
C GLU A 7 -5.24 -9.78 -1.87
N VAL A 8 -6.06 -10.65 -2.46
CA VAL A 8 -5.55 -11.78 -3.25
C VAL A 8 -5.00 -11.24 -4.55
N ASP A 9 -3.67 -11.22 -4.64
CA ASP A 9 -2.97 -10.83 -5.85
C ASP A 9 -3.07 -11.91 -6.93
N PRO A 10 -3.14 -11.54 -8.20
CA PRO A 10 -2.91 -12.46 -9.31
C PRO A 10 -1.56 -13.16 -9.13
N ALA A 11 -1.50 -14.45 -9.53
CA ALA A 11 -0.29 -15.27 -9.36
C ALA A 11 0.97 -14.62 -9.98
N GLU A 12 0.78 -13.83 -11.03
CA GLU A 12 1.83 -13.09 -11.75
C GLU A 12 2.54 -12.01 -10.91
N TRP A 13 1.91 -11.53 -9.84
CA TRP A 13 2.46 -10.45 -9.01
C TRP A 13 3.30 -10.95 -7.83
N ARG A 14 3.33 -12.26 -7.60
CA ARG A 14 4.03 -12.84 -6.44
C ARG A 14 5.54 -12.65 -6.45
N ASN A 15 6.12 -12.45 -7.64
CA ASN A 15 7.58 -12.36 -7.83
C ASN A 15 8.09 -10.93 -8.09
N VAL A 16 7.31 -9.90 -7.80
CA VAL A 16 7.75 -8.50 -7.93
C VAL A 16 8.14 -7.91 -6.57
N ALA A 17 9.16 -7.06 -6.55
CA ALA A 17 9.70 -6.47 -5.32
C ALA A 17 8.64 -5.75 -4.46
N THR A 18 7.62 -5.17 -5.09
CA THR A 18 6.50 -4.52 -4.39
C THR A 18 5.63 -5.50 -3.61
N SER A 19 5.51 -6.75 -4.05
CA SER A 19 4.74 -7.77 -3.33
C SER A 19 5.50 -8.29 -2.11
N LYS A 20 6.85 -8.43 -2.17
CA LYS A 20 7.64 -8.90 -1.02
C LYS A 20 7.44 -8.02 0.20
N ALA A 21 7.55 -6.70 0.07
CA ALA A 21 7.33 -5.78 1.20
C ALA A 21 5.96 -5.98 1.86
N ARG A 22 4.91 -6.24 1.06
CA ARG A 22 3.56 -6.48 1.59
C ARG A 22 3.46 -7.83 2.28
N VAL A 23 4.05 -8.87 1.69
CA VAL A 23 4.08 -10.23 2.27
C VAL A 23 4.84 -10.22 3.60
N ASP A 24 5.97 -9.55 3.66
CA ASP A 24 6.76 -9.44 4.90
C ASP A 24 5.96 -8.76 6.02
N ILE A 25 5.19 -7.71 5.69
CA ILE A 25 4.29 -7.07 6.67
C ILE A 25 3.17 -8.04 7.10
N PHE A 26 2.60 -8.83 6.20
CA PHE A 26 1.63 -9.85 6.57
C PHE A 26 2.23 -10.87 7.53
N ASN A 27 3.43 -11.38 7.24
CA ASN A 27 4.13 -12.33 8.12
C ASN A 27 4.41 -11.73 9.52
N ILE A 28 4.77 -10.45 9.58
CA ILE A 28 4.93 -9.74 10.86
C ILE A 28 3.59 -9.62 11.60
N LEU A 29 2.50 -9.27 10.91
CA LEU A 29 1.18 -9.15 11.53
C LEU A 29 0.67 -10.51 12.02
N ASP A 30 0.89 -11.58 11.28
CA ASP A 30 0.58 -12.96 11.70
C ASP A 30 1.35 -13.33 12.97
N SER A 31 2.66 -13.04 13.04
CA SER A 31 3.49 -13.29 14.22
C SER A 31 3.05 -12.49 15.45
N LEU A 32 2.40 -11.35 15.25
CA LEU A 32 1.83 -10.50 16.30
C LEU A 32 0.39 -10.89 16.68
N GLY A 33 -0.13 -11.99 16.12
CA GLY A 33 -1.46 -12.53 16.42
C GLY A 33 -2.61 -11.72 15.83
N TYR A 34 -2.39 -11.06 14.71
CA TYR A 34 -3.49 -10.45 13.94
C TYR A 34 -4.19 -11.51 13.09
N GLU A 35 -5.51 -11.40 12.98
CA GLU A 35 -6.32 -12.27 12.13
C GLU A 35 -6.41 -11.71 10.70
N LYS A 36 -6.23 -12.58 9.73
CA LYS A 36 -6.31 -12.26 8.31
C LYS A 36 -7.74 -12.12 7.83
N ILE A 37 -8.03 -11.06 7.09
CA ILE A 37 -9.25 -10.90 6.29
C ILE A 37 -8.83 -10.91 4.83
N THR A 38 -9.13 -12.00 4.13
CA THR A 38 -8.83 -12.14 2.71
C THR A 38 -9.93 -11.50 1.86
N VAL A 39 -9.56 -10.67 0.90
CA VAL A 39 -10.47 -10.05 -0.06
C VAL A 39 -10.11 -10.43 -1.48
N GLY A 40 -11.00 -11.14 -2.17
CA GLY A 40 -10.86 -11.52 -3.58
C GLY A 40 -11.35 -10.39 -4.48
N CYS A 41 -10.50 -9.43 -4.78
CA CYS A 41 -10.78 -8.40 -5.77
C CYS A 41 -10.52 -8.91 -7.18
N LYS A 42 -11.22 -8.34 -8.16
CA LYS A 42 -11.03 -8.69 -9.58
C LYS A 42 -10.31 -7.57 -10.30
N GLU A 43 -9.45 -7.90 -11.23
CA GLU A 43 -8.87 -6.93 -12.15
C GLU A 43 -9.85 -6.52 -13.25
N LEU A 44 -9.63 -5.34 -13.79
CA LEU A 44 -10.31 -4.89 -15.01
C LEU A 44 -9.62 -5.56 -16.20
N SER A 45 -10.17 -6.65 -16.69
CA SER A 45 -9.66 -7.37 -17.86
C SER A 45 -10.38 -6.93 -19.14
N GLY A 46 -9.64 -6.85 -20.23
CA GLY A 46 -10.12 -6.61 -21.60
C GLY A 46 -9.81 -5.21 -22.14
N ASP A 47 -9.73 -5.13 -23.46
CA ASP A 47 -9.52 -3.88 -24.20
C ASP A 47 -10.83 -3.12 -24.34
N TYR A 48 -10.96 -2.08 -23.54
CA TYR A 48 -12.10 -1.17 -23.59
C TYR A 48 -11.62 0.26 -23.84
N SER A 49 -12.34 1.02 -24.65
CA SER A 49 -12.05 2.43 -24.91
C SER A 49 -13.29 3.31 -24.67
N GLY A 50 -13.05 4.61 -24.50
CA GLY A 50 -14.09 5.62 -24.41
C GLY A 50 -15.07 5.41 -23.25
N VAL A 51 -16.36 5.58 -23.52
CA VAL A 51 -17.44 5.50 -22.51
C VAL A 51 -17.57 4.10 -21.93
N LYS A 52 -17.38 3.05 -22.74
CA LYS A 52 -17.42 1.65 -22.28
C LYS A 52 -16.37 1.35 -21.22
N ARG A 53 -15.15 1.87 -21.41
CA ARG A 53 -14.07 1.76 -20.44
C ARG A 53 -14.45 2.40 -19.10
N LYS A 54 -14.96 3.63 -19.12
CA LYS A 54 -15.37 4.34 -17.89
C LYS A 54 -16.49 3.63 -17.15
N ALA A 55 -17.48 3.08 -17.86
CA ALA A 55 -18.55 2.31 -17.26
C ALA A 55 -18.04 1.03 -16.59
N LYS A 56 -17.11 0.32 -17.23
CA LYS A 56 -16.46 -0.88 -16.67
C LYS A 56 -15.59 -0.54 -15.45
N GLU A 57 -14.80 0.52 -15.51
CA GLU A 57 -14.00 1.01 -14.37
C GLU A 57 -14.90 1.33 -13.16
N LEU A 58 -16.03 2.01 -13.39
CA LEU A 58 -16.98 2.30 -12.32
C LEU A 58 -17.60 1.03 -11.73
N ALA A 59 -18.05 0.10 -12.57
CA ALA A 59 -18.61 -1.17 -12.13
C ALA A 59 -17.58 -1.98 -11.31
N TYR A 60 -16.35 -1.99 -11.74
CA TYR A 60 -15.22 -2.61 -11.07
C TYR A 60 -14.97 -2.00 -9.68
N ILE A 61 -14.85 -0.67 -9.59
CA ILE A 61 -14.70 0.06 -8.33
C ILE A 61 -15.86 -0.26 -7.37
N MET A 62 -17.08 -0.28 -7.86
CA MET A 62 -18.27 -0.58 -7.06
C MET A 62 -18.27 -2.02 -6.55
N ASN A 63 -17.90 -2.99 -7.41
CA ASN A 63 -17.80 -4.38 -7.02
C ASN A 63 -16.74 -4.61 -5.94
N ASN A 64 -15.51 -4.10 -6.13
CA ASN A 64 -14.45 -4.24 -5.15
C ASN A 64 -14.80 -3.55 -3.82
N THR A 65 -15.46 -2.39 -3.89
CA THR A 65 -15.97 -1.71 -2.70
C THR A 65 -16.98 -2.58 -1.94
N LYS A 66 -17.87 -3.29 -2.66
CA LYS A 66 -18.85 -4.21 -2.07
C LYS A 66 -18.15 -5.40 -1.41
N VAL A 67 -17.19 -6.02 -2.09
CA VAL A 67 -16.38 -7.14 -1.54
C VAL A 67 -15.72 -6.74 -0.24
N TRP A 68 -15.03 -5.61 -0.20
CA TRP A 68 -14.37 -5.11 1.00
C TRP A 68 -15.37 -4.84 2.15
N LYS A 69 -16.53 -4.24 1.84
CA LYS A 69 -17.58 -4.00 2.84
C LYS A 69 -18.13 -5.29 3.42
N GLN A 70 -18.32 -6.31 2.59
CA GLN A 70 -18.79 -7.62 3.03
C GLN A 70 -17.74 -8.32 3.90
N ALA A 71 -16.49 -8.36 3.47
CA ALA A 71 -15.38 -8.97 4.21
C ALA A 71 -15.18 -8.32 5.59
N THR A 72 -15.40 -7.01 5.71
CA THR A 72 -15.23 -6.26 6.97
C THR A 72 -16.54 -6.06 7.75
N ALA A 73 -17.63 -6.72 7.35
CA ALA A 73 -18.97 -6.50 7.95
C ALA A 73 -19.02 -6.93 9.43
N HIS A 74 -18.27 -7.97 9.81
CA HIS A 74 -18.22 -8.54 11.16
C HIS A 74 -17.45 -7.68 12.17
N LEU A 75 -16.64 -6.71 11.71
CA LEU A 75 -15.85 -5.86 12.60
C LEU A 75 -16.72 -4.93 13.43
N LYS A 76 -16.38 -4.78 14.71
CA LYS A 76 -17.14 -4.05 15.71
C LYS A 76 -16.29 -3.06 16.51
N ALA A 77 -16.93 -2.33 17.41
CA ALA A 77 -16.26 -1.34 18.25
C ALA A 77 -15.12 -1.97 19.07
N GLY A 78 -13.99 -1.29 19.09
CA GLY A 78 -12.77 -1.73 19.77
C GLY A 78 -11.84 -2.61 18.91
N ASP A 79 -12.33 -3.17 17.80
CA ASP A 79 -11.47 -3.89 16.86
C ASP A 79 -10.46 -2.95 16.20
N VAL A 80 -9.30 -3.51 15.82
CA VAL A 80 -8.25 -2.81 15.08
C VAL A 80 -8.15 -3.45 13.70
N LEU A 81 -8.16 -2.64 12.65
CA LEU A 81 -7.94 -3.07 11.28
C LEU A 81 -6.71 -2.39 10.69
N VAL A 82 -5.75 -3.19 10.25
CA VAL A 82 -4.57 -2.75 9.50
C VAL A 82 -4.83 -2.90 8.01
N VAL A 83 -4.53 -1.84 7.26
CA VAL A 83 -4.65 -1.81 5.80
C VAL A 83 -3.34 -1.35 5.20
N GLN A 84 -2.78 -2.11 4.27
CA GLN A 84 -1.63 -1.67 3.49
C GLN A 84 -2.09 -0.70 2.39
N TYR A 85 -1.47 0.48 2.32
CA TYR A 85 -1.87 1.56 1.42
C TYR A 85 -0.78 1.86 0.38
N PRO A 86 -1.13 2.12 -0.89
CA PRO A 86 -2.48 2.06 -1.45
C PRO A 86 -2.99 0.61 -1.58
N PRO A 87 -4.31 0.38 -1.59
CA PRO A 87 -4.84 -0.91 -2.01
C PRO A 87 -4.40 -1.24 -3.44
N HIS A 88 -4.22 -2.52 -3.78
CA HIS A 88 -3.82 -2.95 -5.13
C HIS A 88 -4.92 -2.65 -6.15
N PHE A 89 -6.18 -2.80 -5.72
CA PHE A 89 -7.33 -2.66 -6.59
C PHE A 89 -8.09 -1.36 -6.33
N TRP A 90 -8.63 -0.78 -7.40
CA TRP A 90 -9.43 0.42 -7.29
C TRP A 90 -10.75 0.13 -6.57
N LEU A 91 -11.02 0.93 -5.54
CA LEU A 91 -12.24 0.86 -4.74
C LEU A 91 -12.51 2.21 -4.06
N ARG A 92 -13.73 2.41 -3.58
CA ARG A 92 -14.08 3.63 -2.82
C ARG A 92 -13.66 3.49 -1.36
N LEU A 93 -12.35 3.52 -1.11
CA LEU A 93 -11.75 3.26 0.21
C LEU A 93 -12.35 4.16 1.29
N ARG A 94 -12.48 5.46 1.04
CA ARG A 94 -13.11 6.39 1.98
C ARG A 94 -14.48 5.90 2.47
N SER A 95 -15.33 5.38 1.58
CA SER A 95 -16.67 4.93 1.96
C SER A 95 -16.64 3.73 2.93
N ILE A 96 -15.64 2.87 2.78
CA ILE A 96 -15.40 1.73 3.67
C ILE A 96 -14.90 2.23 5.03
N LEU A 97 -13.88 3.07 5.04
CA LEU A 97 -13.28 3.61 6.26
C LEU A 97 -14.27 4.42 7.10
N VAL A 98 -15.13 5.22 6.47
CA VAL A 98 -16.21 5.95 7.15
C VAL A 98 -17.17 4.98 7.83
N GLY A 99 -17.58 3.91 7.14
CA GLY A 99 -18.46 2.89 7.70
C GLY A 99 -17.85 2.17 8.89
N LEU A 100 -16.57 1.79 8.79
CA LEU A 100 -15.82 1.13 9.86
C LEU A 100 -15.67 2.05 11.08
N ARG A 101 -15.32 3.31 10.88
CA ARG A 101 -15.21 4.27 11.97
C ARG A 101 -16.52 4.54 12.71
N LYS A 102 -17.64 4.62 11.97
CA LYS A 102 -18.97 4.75 12.58
C LYS A 102 -19.29 3.56 13.49
N ARG A 103 -18.76 2.38 13.19
CA ARG A 103 -18.88 1.18 14.03
C ARG A 103 -17.87 1.12 15.19
N GLY A 104 -16.99 2.11 15.34
CA GLY A 104 -15.99 2.16 16.40
C GLY A 104 -14.73 1.34 16.13
N VAL A 105 -14.49 0.89 14.90
CA VAL A 105 -13.27 0.19 14.51
C VAL A 105 -12.10 1.19 14.44
N ARG A 106 -10.96 0.82 15.01
CA ARG A 106 -9.70 1.57 14.91
C ARG A 106 -8.98 1.19 13.64
N LEU A 107 -8.59 2.19 12.85
CA LEU A 107 -8.00 1.99 11.53
C LEU A 107 -6.53 2.40 11.54
N VAL A 108 -5.67 1.52 11.04
CA VAL A 108 -4.23 1.76 10.88
C VAL A 108 -3.87 1.56 9.42
N ALA A 109 -3.20 2.54 8.80
CA ALA A 109 -2.61 2.39 7.48
C ALA A 109 -1.13 2.08 7.59
N VAL A 110 -0.63 1.15 6.77
CA VAL A 110 0.80 0.98 6.49
C VAL A 110 1.03 1.48 5.07
N VAL A 111 1.70 2.62 4.93
CA VAL A 111 1.81 3.32 3.66
C VAL A 111 3.11 2.93 2.96
N HIS A 112 2.99 2.32 1.79
CA HIS A 112 4.11 1.98 0.91
C HIS A 112 4.46 3.12 -0.02
N ASP A 113 3.43 3.76 -0.58
CA ASP A 113 3.59 4.83 -1.56
C ASP A 113 2.41 5.80 -1.49
N MET A 114 2.61 7.01 -1.99
CA MET A 114 1.56 8.02 -2.13
C MET A 114 1.72 8.70 -3.49
N ASP A 115 0.71 8.58 -4.33
CA ASP A 115 0.73 9.19 -5.66
C ASP A 115 0.77 10.73 -5.62
N SER A 116 0.18 11.33 -4.59
CA SER A 116 0.25 12.78 -4.37
C SER A 116 1.67 13.28 -4.12
N ILE A 117 2.54 12.45 -3.55
CA ILE A 117 3.96 12.76 -3.28
C ILE A 117 4.81 12.36 -4.49
N ARG A 118 4.63 11.13 -4.97
CA ARG A 118 5.42 10.52 -6.04
C ARG A 118 5.45 11.34 -7.33
N TRP A 119 4.31 11.90 -7.72
CA TRP A 119 4.18 12.61 -8.99
C TRP A 119 4.31 14.14 -8.86
N ASN A 120 4.73 14.64 -7.69
CA ASN A 120 4.87 16.07 -7.38
C ASN A 120 3.66 16.92 -7.84
N ASN A 121 2.47 16.32 -7.78
CA ASN A 121 1.24 16.87 -8.33
C ASN A 121 0.54 17.82 -7.35
N ARG A 122 1.31 18.74 -6.70
CA ARG A 122 0.75 19.73 -5.76
C ARG A 122 -0.41 20.54 -6.36
N ASN A 123 -0.39 20.74 -7.68
CA ASN A 123 -1.36 21.59 -8.38
C ASN A 123 -2.40 20.80 -9.21
N LYS A 124 -2.36 19.47 -9.22
CA LYS A 124 -3.23 18.64 -10.08
C LYS A 124 -3.99 17.56 -9.31
N VAL A 125 -4.58 17.96 -8.18
CA VAL A 125 -5.29 17.10 -7.21
C VAL A 125 -6.36 16.18 -7.84
N PHE A 126 -6.83 16.50 -9.05
CA PHE A 126 -7.92 15.76 -9.70
C PHE A 126 -7.52 14.97 -10.94
N LYS A 127 -6.23 14.89 -11.29
CA LYS A 127 -5.80 14.17 -12.50
C LYS A 127 -5.66 12.67 -12.33
N ASN A 128 -5.49 12.18 -11.09
CA ASN A 128 -5.31 10.77 -10.82
C ASN A 128 -6.22 10.35 -9.67
N TYR A 129 -6.92 9.23 -9.86
CA TYR A 129 -7.80 8.63 -8.85
C TYR A 129 -7.10 8.43 -7.49
N PHE A 130 -5.87 7.95 -7.49
CA PHE A 130 -5.10 7.71 -6.25
C PHE A 130 -4.74 9.00 -5.50
N SER A 131 -4.46 10.10 -6.18
CA SER A 131 -4.24 11.41 -5.52
C SER A 131 -5.48 11.90 -4.78
N ILE A 132 -6.67 11.53 -5.27
CA ILE A 132 -7.94 11.81 -4.60
C ILE A 132 -8.06 10.94 -3.34
N GLU A 133 -7.75 9.66 -3.43
CA GLU A 133 -7.81 8.74 -2.28
C GLU A 133 -6.77 9.13 -1.22
N ASP A 134 -5.55 9.52 -1.57
CA ASP A 134 -4.55 10.04 -0.64
C ASP A 134 -5.14 11.17 0.22
N ARG A 135 -5.79 12.13 -0.41
CA ARG A 135 -6.32 13.30 0.27
C ARG A 135 -7.59 13.01 1.07
N PHE A 136 -8.44 12.12 0.59
CA PHE A 136 -9.80 11.93 1.13
C PHE A 136 -9.99 10.62 1.89
N ALA A 137 -9.13 9.63 1.74
CA ALA A 137 -9.21 8.36 2.46
C ALA A 137 -8.20 8.27 3.62
N LEU A 138 -6.92 8.53 3.37
CA LEU A 138 -5.88 8.43 4.41
C LEU A 138 -6.17 9.22 5.69
N PRO A 139 -6.75 10.44 5.67
CA PRO A 139 -7.08 11.16 6.91
C PRO A 139 -8.09 10.44 7.82
N PHE A 140 -8.82 9.44 7.30
CA PHE A 140 -9.76 8.65 8.11
C PHE A 140 -9.07 7.60 8.97
N PHE A 141 -7.82 7.26 8.72
CA PHE A 141 -7.07 6.38 9.61
C PHE A 141 -6.77 7.04 10.95
N ASN A 142 -6.74 6.23 12.00
CA ASN A 142 -6.40 6.67 13.36
C ASN A 142 -4.88 6.82 13.49
N LYS A 143 -4.12 5.91 12.88
CA LYS A 143 -2.66 5.95 12.75
C LYS A 143 -2.26 5.63 11.31
N ILE A 144 -1.16 6.24 10.89
CA ILE A 144 -0.58 6.09 9.56
C ILE A 144 0.89 5.79 9.77
N ILE A 145 1.27 4.56 9.49
CA ILE A 145 2.64 4.07 9.58
C ILE A 145 3.33 4.36 8.24
N ILE A 146 4.49 4.98 8.31
CA ILE A 146 5.26 5.47 7.14
C ILE A 146 6.73 5.08 7.26
N HIS A 147 7.44 5.06 6.13
CA HIS A 147 8.79 4.56 6.04
C HIS A 147 9.79 5.36 6.88
N ASN A 148 9.85 6.69 6.70
CA ASN A 148 10.92 7.50 7.25
C ASN A 148 10.47 8.91 7.66
N SER A 149 11.40 9.65 8.26
CA SER A 149 11.16 11.02 8.71
C SER A 149 10.90 11.98 7.55
N TYR A 150 11.56 11.79 6.40
CA TYR A 150 11.34 12.63 5.22
C TYR A 150 9.90 12.55 4.72
N MET A 151 9.35 11.33 4.58
CA MET A 151 7.95 11.14 4.22
C MET A 151 7.01 11.75 5.27
N LYS A 152 7.37 11.64 6.57
CA LYS A 152 6.62 12.27 7.65
C LYS A 152 6.53 13.77 7.49
N ASP A 153 7.63 14.43 7.14
CA ASP A 153 7.67 15.87 6.99
C ASP A 153 6.92 16.34 5.74
N LEU A 154 7.01 15.60 4.63
CA LEU A 154 6.19 15.84 3.44
C LEU A 154 4.69 15.71 3.75
N MET A 155 4.28 14.68 4.49
CA MET A 155 2.88 14.49 4.86
C MET A 155 2.38 15.62 5.76
N LYS A 156 3.19 16.09 6.72
CA LYS A 156 2.86 17.28 7.52
C LYS A 156 2.68 18.52 6.65
N ALA A 157 3.60 18.74 5.70
CA ALA A 157 3.56 19.89 4.79
C ALA A 157 2.30 19.93 3.92
N ILE A 158 1.71 18.77 3.60
CA ILE A 158 0.44 18.66 2.86
C ILE A 158 -0.79 18.56 3.76
N GLY A 159 -0.63 18.76 5.08
CA GLY A 159 -1.74 18.96 6.03
C GLY A 159 -2.14 17.74 6.85
N TYR A 160 -1.35 16.67 6.89
CA TYR A 160 -1.64 15.54 7.78
C TYR A 160 -1.30 15.88 9.23
N LYS A 161 -2.16 15.43 10.14
CA LYS A 161 -1.98 15.67 11.59
C LYS A 161 -0.77 14.89 12.12
N PRO A 162 0.24 15.55 12.72
CA PRO A 162 1.48 14.91 13.17
C PRO A 162 1.27 13.75 14.15
N ASN A 163 0.25 13.84 15.01
CA ASN A 163 -0.06 12.83 16.02
C ASN A 163 -0.64 11.53 15.44
N LYS A 164 -0.99 11.52 14.15
CA LYS A 164 -1.40 10.30 13.44
C LYS A 164 -0.23 9.59 12.76
N LEU A 165 0.87 10.30 12.50
CA LEU A 165 2.00 9.80 11.73
C LEU A 165 3.01 9.09 12.64
N VAL A 166 3.28 7.83 12.32
CA VAL A 166 4.28 6.99 12.98
C VAL A 166 5.34 6.62 11.95
N SER A 167 6.57 7.08 12.15
CA SER A 167 7.71 6.69 11.30
C SER A 167 8.38 5.45 11.87
N LEU A 168 8.63 4.46 11.02
CA LEU A 168 9.37 3.24 11.39
C LEU A 168 10.88 3.39 11.24
N GLY A 169 11.34 4.44 10.53
CA GLY A 169 12.73 4.59 10.14
C GLY A 169 12.94 4.04 8.73
N VAL A 170 13.21 2.77 8.61
CA VAL A 170 13.34 2.08 7.32
C VAL A 170 12.45 0.84 7.35
N PHE A 171 11.71 0.58 6.28
CA PHE A 171 11.13 -0.74 6.08
C PHE A 171 12.23 -1.67 5.63
N ASP A 172 12.53 -2.64 6.46
CA ASP A 172 13.45 -3.71 6.11
C ASP A 172 12.67 -4.94 5.65
N TYR A 173 13.28 -5.71 4.75
CA TYR A 173 12.71 -6.99 4.35
C TYR A 173 13.02 -8.04 5.42
N LEU A 174 12.09 -8.98 5.61
CA LEU A 174 12.38 -10.16 6.43
C LEU A 174 13.50 -10.95 5.75
N TRP A 175 14.54 -11.20 6.52
CA TRP A 175 15.65 -12.03 6.08
C TRP A 175 15.25 -13.50 6.25
N GLU A 176 15.13 -14.21 5.15
CA GLU A 176 15.13 -15.66 5.17
C GLU A 176 16.58 -16.11 5.08
N LYS A 177 17.05 -16.84 6.09
CA LYS A 177 18.42 -17.33 6.10
C LYS A 177 18.58 -18.26 4.91
N ASP A 178 19.38 -17.83 3.94
CA ASP A 178 19.81 -18.67 2.82
C ASP A 178 21.09 -19.38 3.23
N ASP A 179 21.00 -20.68 3.51
CA ASP A 179 22.15 -21.50 3.91
C ASP A 179 23.22 -21.63 2.80
N ASN A 180 22.86 -21.26 1.56
CA ASN A 180 23.78 -21.17 0.43
C ASN A 180 24.30 -19.74 0.21
N ALA A 181 24.03 -18.81 1.13
CA ALA A 181 24.50 -17.44 0.97
C ALA A 181 26.03 -17.40 0.99
N ILE A 182 26.60 -16.77 -0.04
CA ILE A 182 28.07 -16.55 -0.13
C ILE A 182 28.53 -15.76 1.11
N PRO A 183 29.56 -16.20 1.84
CA PRO A 183 30.11 -15.49 2.97
C PRO A 183 30.44 -14.02 2.65
N ALA A 184 30.30 -13.13 3.62
CA ALA A 184 30.50 -11.70 3.40
C ALA A 184 31.90 -11.37 2.86
N GLU A 185 32.91 -12.12 3.30
CA GLU A 185 34.32 -11.99 2.86
C GLU A 185 34.51 -12.32 1.38
N GLU A 186 33.68 -13.19 0.83
CA GLU A 186 33.72 -13.62 -0.58
C GLU A 186 32.89 -12.70 -1.49
N ARG A 187 32.09 -11.80 -0.93
CA ARG A 187 31.15 -10.95 -1.70
C ARG A 187 31.80 -9.70 -2.26
N ILE A 188 32.92 -9.27 -1.72
CA ILE A 188 33.56 -8.01 -2.07
C ILE A 188 34.83 -8.28 -2.87
N HIS A 189 34.72 -8.20 -4.18
CA HIS A 189 35.88 -8.12 -5.06
C HIS A 189 36.09 -6.67 -5.49
N LYS A 190 37.35 -6.19 -5.44
CA LYS A 190 37.70 -4.81 -5.86
C LYS A 190 37.31 -4.50 -7.31
N ASP A 191 37.28 -5.54 -8.14
CA ASP A 191 36.94 -5.47 -9.57
C ASP A 191 35.52 -5.94 -9.88
N ALA A 192 34.67 -6.09 -8.86
CA ALA A 192 33.28 -6.51 -9.09
C ALA A 192 32.52 -5.43 -9.87
N PRO A 193 31.75 -5.79 -10.90
CA PRO A 193 30.98 -4.83 -11.65
C PRO A 193 29.92 -4.17 -10.75
N VAL A 194 29.72 -2.87 -10.90
CA VAL A 194 28.63 -2.15 -10.25
C VAL A 194 27.33 -2.54 -10.97
N VAL A 195 26.41 -3.18 -10.24
CA VAL A 195 25.10 -3.56 -10.77
C VAL A 195 24.07 -2.51 -10.34
N ILE A 196 23.42 -1.87 -11.32
CA ILE A 196 22.31 -0.97 -11.09
C ILE A 196 21.04 -1.72 -11.42
N ALA A 197 20.24 -2.06 -10.38
CA ALA A 197 18.99 -2.80 -10.52
C ALA A 197 17.79 -1.89 -10.33
N GLY A 198 16.72 -2.14 -11.10
CA GLY A 198 15.45 -1.45 -10.95
C GLY A 198 14.90 -0.90 -12.26
N ASN A 199 13.89 -0.04 -12.15
CA ASN A 199 13.33 0.63 -13.31
C ASN A 199 14.19 1.84 -13.70
N LEU A 200 14.95 1.70 -14.77
CA LEU A 200 15.89 2.70 -15.29
C LEU A 200 15.24 3.70 -16.26
N SER A 201 13.91 3.79 -16.30
CA SER A 201 13.24 4.82 -17.14
C SER A 201 13.64 6.24 -16.70
N PRO A 202 13.70 7.22 -17.61
CA PRO A 202 14.16 8.59 -17.32
C PRO A 202 13.48 9.25 -16.11
N GLY A 203 12.21 8.93 -15.85
CA GLY A 203 11.48 9.47 -14.71
C GLY A 203 11.80 8.81 -13.35
N LYS A 204 12.57 7.72 -13.33
CA LYS A 204 12.90 6.97 -12.12
C LYS A 204 14.41 6.80 -11.88
N ALA A 205 15.21 6.98 -12.91
CA ALA A 205 16.66 6.81 -12.87
C ALA A 205 17.42 8.15 -12.95
N THR A 206 16.90 9.17 -12.27
CA THR A 206 17.49 10.55 -12.30
C THR A 206 18.91 10.63 -11.77
N TYR A 207 19.39 9.63 -11.05
CA TYR A 207 20.77 9.52 -10.56
C TYR A 207 21.77 9.00 -11.61
N LEU A 208 21.32 8.68 -12.81
CA LEU A 208 22.18 8.26 -13.92
C LEU A 208 22.58 9.41 -14.86
N TYR A 209 22.18 10.64 -14.56
CA TYR A 209 22.43 11.82 -15.38
C TYR A 209 23.14 12.90 -14.60
#